data_9b1e6f564731ed483ee60aba18041b88
#
_entry.id   9b1e6f564731ed483ee60aba18041b88
#
_cell.length_a   1.000
_cell.length_b   1.000
_cell.length_c   1.000
_cell.angle_alpha   90.00
_cell.angle_beta   90.00
_cell.angle_gamma   90.00
#
_symmetry.space_group_name_H-M   'P 1'
#
loop_
_entity.id
_entity.type
_entity.pdbx_description
1 polymer ?
#
loop_
_entity_poly.entity_id
_entity_poly.type
_entity_poly.pdbx_seq_one_letter_code
_entity_poly.pdbx_strand_id
1 'polypeptide(L)'
;SFLPTIYNAKPQPQDVKISPDGSTFYIADMMSDGIWVMPANKFGTYTFIKTGRAAHGLYVTRDSKTLLITNRGEGSVSVLRFSDNKLIAKWKIPGGGSPDMGGISADGKQFWVLGRYNNVVYVFDIEHGKYLTQIKVGKEPHGLAIYPQPGRYSLGHTGVFR
;
A
#
# COMPACT_ATOMS: atom_id res chain seq x y z
N SER A 1 16.44 15.83 -0.64
CA SER A 1 15.63 14.68 -0.22
C SER A 1 16.06 14.24 1.17
N PHE A 2 15.13 13.98 2.07
CA PHE A 2 15.43 13.45 3.42
C PHE A 2 15.69 11.94 3.39
N LEU A 3 15.26 11.25 2.34
CA LEU A 3 15.46 9.81 2.19
C LEU A 3 16.78 9.52 1.47
N PRO A 4 17.49 8.46 1.86
CA PRO A 4 18.72 8.04 1.20
C PRO A 4 18.48 7.62 -0.27
N THR A 5 19.51 7.72 -1.08
CA THR A 5 19.48 7.19 -2.45
C THR A 5 19.79 5.70 -2.44
N ILE A 6 18.95 4.89 -3.05
CA ILE A 6 19.19 3.46 -3.30
C ILE A 6 19.29 3.23 -4.80
N TYR A 7 20.19 2.37 -5.22
CA TYR A 7 20.41 2.02 -6.64
C TYR A 7 20.63 3.21 -7.57
N ASN A 8 21.28 4.28 -7.09
CA ASN A 8 21.52 5.54 -7.83
C ASN A 8 20.24 6.25 -8.31
N ALA A 9 19.08 5.86 -7.80
CA ALA A 9 17.81 6.52 -8.08
C ALA A 9 17.48 7.54 -6.98
N LYS A 10 17.06 8.73 -7.37
CA LYS A 10 16.52 9.72 -6.41
C LYS A 10 15.22 9.18 -5.84
N PRO A 11 15.02 9.20 -4.51
CA PRO A 11 13.78 8.78 -3.89
C PRO A 11 12.57 9.52 -4.48
N GLN A 12 11.50 8.79 -4.70
CA GLN A 12 10.22 9.35 -5.12
C GLN A 12 9.11 8.79 -4.23
N PRO A 13 8.95 9.36 -3.01
CA PRO A 13 7.92 8.94 -2.09
C PRO A 13 6.52 9.20 -2.67
N GLN A 14 5.63 8.22 -2.51
CA GLN A 14 4.28 8.24 -3.06
C GLN A 14 3.20 8.29 -1.97
N ASP A 15 3.37 7.50 -0.93
CA ASP A 15 2.41 7.40 0.18
C ASP A 15 3.14 7.24 1.51
N VAL A 16 2.50 7.67 2.59
CA VAL A 16 2.99 7.50 3.96
C VAL A 16 1.88 7.00 4.87
N LYS A 17 2.20 6.00 5.71
CA LYS A 17 1.31 5.52 6.77
C LYS A 17 2.05 5.45 8.08
N ILE A 18 1.31 5.66 9.15
CA ILE A 18 1.78 5.40 10.51
C ILE A 18 1.28 4.03 10.96
N SER A 19 2.09 3.32 11.75
CA SER A 19 1.65 2.08 12.41
C SER A 19 0.45 2.34 13.32
N PRO A 20 -0.39 1.30 13.59
CA PRO A 20 -1.57 1.47 14.46
C PRO A 20 -1.28 1.97 15.86
N ASP A 21 -0.08 1.71 16.39
CA ASP A 21 0.40 2.19 17.68
C ASP A 21 1.05 3.58 17.64
N GLY A 22 1.17 4.17 16.46
CA GLY A 22 1.78 5.48 16.26
C GLY A 22 3.31 5.51 16.36
N SER A 23 3.97 4.38 16.50
CA SER A 23 5.42 4.31 16.75
C SER A 23 6.30 4.37 15.51
N THR A 24 5.75 4.08 14.32
CA THR A 24 6.54 3.87 13.11
C THR A 24 5.85 4.45 11.88
N PHE A 25 6.61 5.19 11.08
CA PHE A 25 6.20 5.62 9.74
C PHE A 25 6.69 4.66 8.67
N TYR A 26 5.81 4.34 7.73
CA TYR A 26 6.10 3.59 6.52
C TYR A 26 5.93 4.53 5.32
N ILE A 27 6.94 4.59 4.44
CA ILE A 27 6.97 5.52 3.32
C ILE A 27 7.22 4.70 2.05
N ALA A 28 6.23 4.65 1.16
CA ALA A 28 6.39 3.98 -0.13
C ALA A 28 7.27 4.82 -1.05
N ASP A 29 8.29 4.20 -1.63
CA ASP A 29 9.20 4.86 -2.57
C ASP A 29 9.23 4.11 -3.90
N MET A 30 8.67 4.76 -4.90
CA MET A 30 8.48 4.18 -6.23
C MET A 30 9.81 3.91 -6.93
N MET A 31 10.79 4.79 -6.77
CA MET A 31 12.08 4.64 -7.45
C MET A 31 13.05 3.70 -6.74
N SER A 32 12.80 3.41 -5.47
CA SER A 32 13.60 2.47 -4.69
C SER A 32 13.02 1.05 -4.65
N ASP A 33 11.82 0.82 -5.23
CA ASP A 33 11.15 -0.48 -5.28
C ASP A 33 10.80 -1.06 -3.91
N GLY A 34 10.43 -0.20 -2.97
CA GLY A 34 10.14 -0.64 -1.62
C GLY A 34 9.64 0.46 -0.69
N ILE A 35 9.77 0.20 0.58
CA ILE A 35 9.34 1.12 1.63
C ILE A 35 10.48 1.48 2.57
N TRP A 36 10.48 2.71 3.04
CA TRP A 36 11.30 3.18 4.15
C TRP A 36 10.50 3.03 5.44
N VAL A 37 11.15 2.55 6.47
CA VAL A 37 10.61 2.39 7.82
C VAL A 37 11.36 3.32 8.76
N MET A 38 10.65 4.20 9.43
CA MET A 38 11.23 5.24 10.29
C MET A 38 10.52 5.27 11.65
N PRO A 39 11.23 5.13 12.77
CA PRO A 39 10.66 5.33 14.09
C PRO A 39 10.10 6.76 14.25
N ALA A 40 8.90 6.90 14.81
CA ALA A 40 8.23 8.20 14.96
C ALA A 40 8.96 9.16 15.91
N ASN A 41 9.74 8.60 16.85
CA ASN A 41 10.51 9.37 17.83
C ASN A 41 11.99 9.60 17.42
N LYS A 42 12.40 9.13 16.22
CA LYS A 42 13.79 9.23 15.77
C LYS A 42 13.87 9.55 14.28
N PHE A 43 13.49 10.78 13.93
CA PHE A 43 13.56 11.27 12.56
C PHE A 43 14.99 11.18 12.00
N GLY A 44 15.10 10.81 10.71
CA GLY A 44 16.37 10.65 10.03
C GLY A 44 17.02 9.28 10.18
N THR A 45 16.43 8.37 10.96
CA THR A 45 16.86 6.97 11.04
C THR A 45 15.92 6.11 10.20
N TYR A 46 16.44 5.50 9.14
CA TYR A 46 15.64 4.71 8.21
C TYR A 46 16.19 3.30 8.07
N THR A 47 15.28 2.33 7.99
CA THR A 47 15.56 1.01 7.43
C THR A 47 14.77 0.85 6.14
N PHE A 48 15.30 0.07 5.19
CA PHE A 48 14.64 -0.14 3.90
C PHE A 48 14.18 -1.59 3.78
N ILE A 49 12.97 -1.76 3.27
CA ILE A 49 12.39 -3.07 2.94
C ILE A 49 12.02 -3.07 1.47
N LYS A 50 12.69 -3.92 0.68
CA LYS A 50 12.35 -4.12 -0.72
C LYS A 50 11.03 -4.89 -0.80
N THR A 51 10.01 -4.32 -1.44
CA THR A 51 8.67 -4.94 -1.56
C THR A 51 8.39 -5.44 -2.97
N GLY A 52 8.59 -4.59 -3.96
CA GLY A 52 8.38 -4.88 -5.36
C GLY A 52 8.49 -3.62 -6.19
N ARG A 53 8.59 -3.79 -7.50
CA ARG A 53 8.86 -2.69 -8.42
C ARG A 53 7.78 -1.61 -8.37
N ALA A 54 8.23 -0.35 -8.22
CA ALA A 54 7.41 0.85 -8.12
C ALA A 54 6.38 0.77 -6.99
N ALA A 55 6.84 0.59 -5.75
CA ALA A 55 6.00 0.64 -4.55
C ALA A 55 5.26 1.98 -4.46
N HIS A 56 3.93 1.95 -4.19
CA HIS A 56 3.09 3.13 -4.36
C HIS A 56 2.14 3.37 -3.18
N GLY A 57 1.05 2.63 -3.04
CA GLY A 57 0.03 2.85 -2.01
C GLY A 57 0.20 1.96 -0.79
N LEU A 58 -0.18 2.46 0.38
CA LEU A 58 -0.05 1.80 1.68
C LEU A 58 -1.40 1.72 2.39
N TYR A 59 -1.82 0.52 2.85
CA TYR A 59 -3.14 0.31 3.45
C TYR A 59 -3.05 -0.58 4.68
N VAL A 60 -3.46 -0.03 5.83
CA VAL A 60 -3.52 -0.77 7.10
C VAL A 60 -4.77 -1.65 7.10
N THR A 61 -4.60 -2.96 7.37
CA THR A 61 -5.74 -3.88 7.51
C THR A 61 -6.61 -3.54 8.72
N ARG A 62 -7.91 -3.88 8.67
CA ARG A 62 -8.87 -3.51 9.72
C ARG A 62 -8.55 -4.10 11.09
N ASP A 63 -7.90 -5.23 11.12
CA ASP A 63 -7.40 -5.86 12.36
C ASP A 63 -6.12 -5.21 12.90
N SER A 64 -5.58 -4.21 12.19
CA SER A 64 -4.35 -3.49 12.54
C SER A 64 -3.08 -4.37 12.63
N LYS A 65 -3.07 -5.53 11.98
CA LYS A 65 -1.93 -6.46 12.03
C LYS A 65 -0.98 -6.33 10.87
N THR A 66 -1.47 -5.91 9.70
CA THR A 66 -0.66 -5.88 8.48
C THR A 66 -0.82 -4.59 7.68
N LEU A 67 0.18 -4.33 6.87
CA LEU A 67 0.22 -3.26 5.88
C LEU A 67 0.23 -3.88 4.49
N LEU A 68 -0.74 -3.52 3.66
CA LEU A 68 -0.76 -3.85 2.24
C LEU A 68 0.00 -2.76 1.47
N ILE A 69 0.91 -3.18 0.59
CA ILE A 69 1.78 -2.30 -0.17
C ILE A 69 1.58 -2.61 -1.65
N THR A 70 1.07 -1.67 -2.43
CA THR A 70 0.92 -1.85 -3.87
C THR A 70 2.27 -1.70 -4.57
N ASN A 71 2.61 -2.63 -5.47
CA ASN A 71 3.80 -2.58 -6.31
C ASN A 71 3.34 -2.35 -7.76
N ARG A 72 3.18 -1.07 -8.11
CA ARG A 72 2.54 -0.65 -9.37
C ARG A 72 3.26 -1.16 -10.61
N GLY A 73 4.58 -1.16 -10.61
CA GLY A 73 5.39 -1.62 -11.74
C GLY A 73 5.59 -3.13 -11.82
N GLU A 74 5.18 -3.87 -10.77
CA GLU A 74 5.29 -5.34 -10.71
C GLU A 74 3.94 -6.05 -10.92
N GLY A 75 2.83 -5.34 -10.67
CA GLY A 75 1.50 -5.96 -10.71
C GLY A 75 1.23 -6.85 -9.51
N SER A 76 1.63 -6.41 -8.33
CA SER A 76 1.47 -7.18 -7.09
C SER A 76 1.13 -6.31 -5.88
N VAL A 77 0.71 -6.97 -4.80
CA VAL A 77 0.53 -6.38 -3.47
C VAL A 77 1.38 -7.17 -2.48
N SER A 78 2.30 -6.50 -1.82
CA SER A 78 3.09 -7.09 -0.73
C SER A 78 2.36 -6.91 0.59
N VAL A 79 2.45 -7.89 1.49
CA VAL A 79 1.85 -7.87 2.83
C VAL A 79 2.95 -7.85 3.87
N LEU A 80 3.02 -6.79 4.66
CA LEU A 80 3.98 -6.62 5.74
C LEU A 80 3.27 -6.77 7.08
N ARG A 81 3.83 -7.56 7.99
CA ARG A 81 3.35 -7.68 9.36
C ARG A 81 3.98 -6.62 10.25
N PHE A 82 3.14 -5.88 11.02
CA PHE A 82 3.64 -4.79 11.87
C PHE A 82 4.51 -5.26 13.04
N SER A 83 4.23 -6.43 13.62
CA SER A 83 4.93 -6.87 14.83
C SER A 83 6.42 -7.09 14.67
N ASP A 84 6.90 -7.36 13.47
CA ASP A 84 8.32 -7.66 13.18
C ASP A 84 8.82 -7.05 11.87
N ASN A 85 8.02 -6.24 11.20
CA ASN A 85 8.32 -5.61 9.92
C ASN A 85 8.74 -6.60 8.82
N LYS A 86 8.20 -7.81 8.83
CA LYS A 86 8.50 -8.82 7.81
C LYS A 86 7.42 -8.89 6.74
N LEU A 87 7.86 -9.07 5.50
CA LEU A 87 6.97 -9.45 4.42
C LEU A 87 6.53 -10.91 4.62
N ILE A 88 5.22 -11.11 4.71
CA ILE A 88 4.62 -12.43 4.98
C ILE A 88 3.89 -13.02 3.77
N ALA A 89 3.55 -12.18 2.78
CA ALA A 89 2.91 -12.62 1.55
C ALA A 89 3.14 -11.62 0.41
N LYS A 90 2.95 -12.11 -0.81
CA LYS A 90 2.88 -11.28 -2.01
C LYS A 90 1.76 -11.82 -2.91
N TRP A 91 0.74 -10.99 -3.14
CA TRP A 91 -0.39 -11.31 -4.01
C TRP A 91 -0.11 -10.80 -5.42
N LYS A 92 -0.26 -11.65 -6.41
CA LYS A 92 -0.02 -11.29 -7.82
C LYS A 92 -1.35 -11.07 -8.54
N ILE A 93 -1.39 -10.06 -9.40
CA ILE A 93 -2.47 -9.87 -10.35
C ILE A 93 -2.24 -10.83 -11.51
N PRO A 94 -3.20 -11.74 -11.84
CA PRO A 94 -3.08 -12.63 -12.98
C PRO A 94 -2.86 -11.85 -14.28
N GLY A 95 -1.84 -12.23 -15.04
CA GLY A 95 -1.46 -11.51 -16.26
C GLY A 95 -0.73 -10.19 -16.06
N GLY A 96 -0.43 -9.81 -14.81
CA GLY A 96 0.17 -8.54 -14.46
C GLY A 96 -0.85 -7.42 -14.30
N GLY A 97 -0.39 -6.24 -13.88
CA GLY A 97 -1.26 -5.09 -13.63
C GLY A 97 -0.50 -3.90 -13.10
N SER A 98 -1.22 -2.84 -12.80
CA SER A 98 -0.66 -1.60 -12.28
C SER A 98 -1.40 -1.13 -11.02
N PRO A 99 -1.38 -1.92 -9.91
CA PRO A 99 -2.08 -1.56 -8.69
C PRO A 99 -1.54 -0.23 -8.14
N ASP A 100 -2.41 0.75 -8.04
CA ASP A 100 -2.08 2.13 -7.65
C ASP A 100 -2.68 2.43 -6.27
N MET A 101 -3.72 3.25 -6.24
CA MET A 101 -4.42 3.64 -5.02
C MET A 101 -5.64 2.76 -4.78
N GLY A 102 -6.03 2.60 -3.52
CA GLY A 102 -7.11 1.69 -3.18
C GLY A 102 -7.73 1.95 -1.81
N GLY A 103 -8.41 0.94 -1.29
CA GLY A 103 -8.99 0.96 0.04
C GLY A 103 -9.51 -0.41 0.45
N ILE A 104 -9.70 -0.57 1.74
CA ILE A 104 -10.19 -1.81 2.34
C ILE A 104 -11.68 -1.65 2.65
N SER A 105 -12.50 -2.67 2.33
CA SER A 105 -13.92 -2.69 2.63
C SER A 105 -14.18 -2.50 4.13
N ALA A 106 -15.36 -2.01 4.49
CA ALA A 106 -15.72 -1.71 5.87
C ALA A 106 -15.64 -2.94 6.79
N ASP A 107 -15.98 -4.12 6.25
CA ASP A 107 -15.90 -5.41 6.96
C ASP A 107 -14.46 -5.98 7.03
N GLY A 108 -13.50 -5.34 6.38
CA GLY A 108 -12.09 -5.75 6.36
C GLY A 108 -11.79 -6.95 5.47
N LYS A 109 -12.75 -7.44 4.70
CA LYS A 109 -12.59 -8.69 3.94
C LYS A 109 -12.00 -8.50 2.56
N GLN A 110 -12.19 -7.33 1.95
CA GLN A 110 -11.78 -7.07 0.58
C GLN A 110 -10.84 -5.86 0.48
N PHE A 111 -9.83 -6.00 -0.36
CA PHE A 111 -8.99 -4.90 -0.81
C PHE A 111 -9.33 -4.55 -2.25
N TRP A 112 -9.76 -3.31 -2.46
CA TRP A 112 -10.10 -2.75 -3.74
C TRP A 112 -9.00 -1.81 -4.17
N VAL A 113 -8.40 -2.03 -5.32
CA VAL A 113 -7.25 -1.26 -5.79
C VAL A 113 -7.35 -0.95 -7.28
N LEU A 114 -7.09 0.30 -7.62
CA LEU A 114 -7.10 0.77 -9.00
C LEU A 114 -5.95 0.20 -9.80
N GLY A 115 -6.24 -0.26 -11.00
CA GLY A 115 -5.26 -0.58 -12.02
C GLY A 115 -5.08 0.59 -12.97
N ARG A 116 -4.22 1.54 -12.61
CA ARG A 116 -4.10 2.83 -13.27
C ARG A 116 -3.95 2.73 -14.79
N TYR A 117 -3.02 1.91 -15.27
CA TYR A 117 -2.75 1.75 -16.69
C TYR A 117 -3.55 0.63 -17.35
N ASN A 118 -4.37 -0.09 -16.57
CA ASN A 118 -5.23 -1.17 -17.03
C ASN A 118 -6.71 -0.75 -17.11
N ASN A 119 -7.05 0.47 -16.59
CA ASN A 119 -8.41 1.03 -16.61
C ASN A 119 -9.42 0.12 -15.89
N VAL A 120 -9.03 -0.40 -14.73
CA VAL A 120 -9.83 -1.33 -13.94
C VAL A 120 -9.72 -1.00 -12.44
N VAL A 121 -10.61 -1.62 -11.66
CA VAL A 121 -10.46 -1.82 -10.22
C VAL A 121 -10.26 -3.31 -10.00
N TYR A 122 -9.17 -3.71 -9.37
CA TYR A 122 -8.93 -5.08 -8.92
C TYR A 122 -9.52 -5.29 -7.53
N VAL A 123 -10.03 -6.47 -7.25
CA VAL A 123 -10.58 -6.85 -5.95
C VAL A 123 -9.88 -8.12 -5.46
N PHE A 124 -9.35 -8.04 -4.25
CA PHE A 124 -8.72 -9.18 -3.56
C PHE A 124 -9.49 -9.54 -2.29
N ASP A 125 -9.54 -10.83 -1.98
CA ASP A 125 -9.84 -11.34 -0.65
C ASP A 125 -8.61 -11.15 0.25
N ILE A 126 -8.79 -10.51 1.41
CA ILE A 126 -7.66 -10.18 2.29
C ILE A 126 -7.19 -11.41 3.09
N GLU A 127 -8.10 -12.29 3.48
CA GLU A 127 -7.77 -13.45 4.32
C GLU A 127 -6.79 -14.40 3.63
N HIS A 128 -7.03 -14.68 2.34
CA HIS A 128 -6.23 -15.63 1.58
C HIS A 128 -5.32 -14.97 0.53
N GLY A 129 -5.42 -13.65 0.36
CA GLY A 129 -4.69 -12.92 -0.69
C GLY A 129 -5.12 -13.30 -2.10
N LYS A 130 -6.35 -13.80 -2.25
CA LYS A 130 -6.87 -14.29 -3.52
C LYS A 130 -7.40 -13.16 -4.39
N TYR A 131 -6.94 -13.10 -5.63
CA TYR A 131 -7.57 -12.26 -6.64
C TYR A 131 -8.99 -12.76 -6.93
N LEU A 132 -9.99 -11.90 -6.75
CA LEU A 132 -11.40 -12.25 -6.93
C LEU A 132 -11.91 -11.85 -8.31
N THR A 133 -11.72 -10.60 -8.69
CA THR A 133 -12.26 -10.04 -9.93
C THR A 133 -11.62 -8.70 -10.28
N GLN A 134 -11.99 -8.18 -11.45
CA GLN A 134 -11.72 -6.80 -11.84
C GLN A 134 -12.96 -6.17 -12.48
N ILE A 135 -13.09 -4.86 -12.30
CA ILE A 135 -14.20 -4.05 -12.82
C ILE A 135 -13.60 -3.03 -13.78
N LYS A 136 -14.10 -2.97 -15.01
CA LYS A 136 -13.68 -1.95 -15.98
C LYS A 136 -14.17 -0.56 -15.55
N VAL A 137 -13.29 0.43 -15.65
CA VAL A 137 -13.58 1.83 -15.34
C VAL A 137 -13.03 2.76 -16.43
N GLY A 138 -13.15 4.05 -16.24
CA GLY A 138 -12.58 5.06 -17.15
C GLY A 138 -11.06 5.00 -17.26
N LYS A 139 -10.50 5.82 -18.14
CA LYS A 139 -9.05 5.88 -18.38
C LYS A 139 -8.29 6.42 -17.16
N GLU A 140 -7.16 5.79 -16.88
CA GLU A 140 -6.18 6.20 -15.86
C GLU A 140 -6.80 6.54 -14.50
N PRO A 141 -7.61 5.62 -13.92
CA PRO A 141 -8.22 5.88 -12.62
C PRO A 141 -7.14 6.14 -11.57
N HIS A 142 -7.34 7.17 -10.75
CA HIS A 142 -6.41 7.55 -9.69
C HIS A 142 -7.16 8.07 -8.48
N GLY A 143 -7.16 7.34 -7.43
CA GLY A 143 -7.92 7.62 -6.22
C GLY A 143 -9.23 6.84 -6.16
N LEU A 144 -9.41 6.12 -5.06
CA LEU A 144 -10.57 5.30 -4.78
C LEU A 144 -11.03 5.54 -3.34
N ALA A 145 -12.28 5.92 -3.16
CA ALA A 145 -12.92 6.00 -1.86
C ALA A 145 -13.82 4.78 -1.64
N ILE A 146 -13.65 4.13 -0.51
CA ILE A 146 -14.52 3.04 -0.05
C ILE A 146 -15.46 3.59 1.02
N TYR A 147 -16.76 3.32 0.88
CA TYR A 147 -17.77 3.73 1.85
C TYR A 147 -18.48 2.50 2.43
N PRO A 148 -18.82 2.50 3.73
CA PRO A 148 -18.38 3.47 4.74
C PRO A 148 -16.89 3.32 5.09
N GLN A 149 -16.26 4.45 5.33
CA GLN A 149 -14.90 4.47 5.87
C GLN A 149 -14.95 4.08 7.36
N PRO A 150 -14.15 3.12 7.81
CA PRO A 150 -14.04 2.82 9.22
C PRO A 150 -13.20 3.87 9.92
N GLY A 151 -13.54 4.12 11.18
CA GLY A 151 -12.84 5.08 12.00
C GLY A 151 -13.53 6.44 12.06
N ARG A 152 -13.14 7.21 13.07
CA ARG A 152 -13.75 8.50 13.41
C ARG A 152 -13.37 9.59 12.42
N TYR A 153 -12.19 9.47 11.84
CA TYR A 153 -11.67 10.43 10.87
C TYR A 153 -11.13 9.71 9.65
N SER A 154 -11.51 10.19 8.47
CA SER A 154 -10.96 9.74 7.19
C SER A 154 -10.44 10.95 6.42
N LEU A 155 -9.20 10.89 5.98
CA LEU A 155 -8.60 11.87 5.08
C LEU A 155 -8.47 11.25 3.69
N GLY A 156 -9.61 11.06 3.01
CA GLY A 156 -9.64 10.46 1.68
C GLY A 156 -9.00 9.07 1.65
N HIS A 157 -8.22 8.77 0.60
CA HIS A 157 -7.55 7.48 0.46
C HIS A 157 -6.29 7.34 1.32
N THR A 158 -5.76 8.43 1.85
CA THR A 158 -4.47 8.45 2.53
C THR A 158 -4.54 8.26 4.03
N GLY A 159 -5.69 8.52 4.66
CA GLY A 159 -5.79 8.44 6.11
C GLY A 159 -7.12 7.92 6.60
N VAL A 160 -7.07 6.83 7.36
CA VAL A 160 -8.16 6.39 8.22
C VAL A 160 -7.60 6.39 9.64
N PHE A 161 -8.10 7.26 10.48
CA PHE A 161 -7.72 7.34 11.88
C PHE A 161 -8.84 6.75 12.73
N ARG A 162 -8.50 5.89 13.63
CA ARG A 162 -9.39 5.27 14.60
C ARG A 162 -9.52 6.08 15.87
#